data_9f27d4dcf1c990b744c05fcd430a7f6a
#
_entry.id   9f27d4dcf1c990b744c05fcd430a7f6a
#
_cell.length_a   1.000
_cell.length_b   1.000
_cell.length_c   1.000
_cell.angle_alpha   90.00
_cell.angle_beta   90.00
_cell.angle_gamma   90.00
#
_symmetry.space_group_name_H-M   'P 1'
#
loop_
_entity.id
_entity.type
_entity.pdbx_description
1 polymer ?
#
loop_
_entity_poly.entity_id
_entity_poly.type
_entity_poly.pdbx_seq_one_letter_code
_entity_poly.pdbx_strand_id
1 'polypeptide(L)'
;KKEHVLARLKEDCLVAVVRAKNYEQGEKVVDAIIEGGINFIELTMTMDDGDPVGFIKKMADKYKDNDKIVIGAGTVLDPETARACILAGANYIVSPGLNVETIKLCNRYRVPMLPGVMTPSEAITAMEAGCDVIKIFPGNIVGPAAISSFKGPLPQGEFMPSGGVGRRQR
;
A
#
# COMPACT_ATOMS: atom_id res chain seq x y z
N LYS A 1 -3.42 3.21 -16.19
CA LYS A 1 -2.53 2.54 -15.24
C LYS A 1 -3.07 2.64 -13.82
N LYS A 2 -3.23 3.87 -13.26
CA LYS A 2 -3.76 4.09 -11.91
C LYS A 2 -5.15 3.48 -11.72
N GLU A 3 -6.05 3.73 -12.63
CA GLU A 3 -7.45 3.25 -12.59
C GLU A 3 -7.53 1.72 -12.61
N HIS A 4 -6.66 1.07 -13.36
CA HIS A 4 -6.59 -0.38 -13.42
C HIS A 4 -6.15 -0.98 -12.07
N VAL A 5 -5.13 -0.40 -11.43
CA VAL A 5 -4.66 -0.85 -10.11
C VAL A 5 -5.75 -0.66 -9.05
N LEU A 6 -6.44 0.49 -9.06
CA LEU A 6 -7.53 0.78 -8.13
C LEU A 6 -8.73 -0.16 -8.32
N ALA A 7 -9.11 -0.46 -9.57
CA ALA A 7 -10.18 -1.41 -9.86
C ALA A 7 -9.83 -2.80 -9.33
N ARG A 8 -8.60 -3.27 -9.60
CA ARG A 8 -8.11 -4.56 -9.11
C ARG A 8 -8.03 -4.63 -7.59
N LEU A 9 -7.61 -3.56 -6.93
CA LEU A 9 -7.57 -3.49 -5.47
C LEU A 9 -8.97 -3.66 -4.86
N LYS A 10 -9.99 -3.09 -5.49
CA LYS A 10 -11.40 -3.25 -5.07
C LYS A 10 -11.92 -4.67 -5.30
N GLU A 11 -11.50 -5.33 -6.33
CA GLU A 11 -11.89 -6.73 -6.62
C GLU A 11 -11.22 -7.71 -5.65
N ASP A 12 -9.92 -7.58 -5.45
CA ASP A 12 -9.12 -8.50 -4.64
C ASP A 12 -9.32 -8.28 -3.13
N CYS A 13 -9.57 -7.05 -2.70
CA CYS A 13 -9.84 -6.65 -1.31
C CYS A 13 -8.77 -7.03 -0.26
N LEU A 14 -7.64 -7.56 -0.67
CA LEU A 14 -6.56 -8.01 0.21
C LEU A 14 -5.20 -7.52 -0.29
N VAL A 15 -4.40 -7.02 0.65
CA VAL A 15 -3.00 -6.66 0.44
C VAL A 15 -2.15 -7.39 1.48
N ALA A 16 -1.17 -8.14 1.04
CA ALA A 16 -0.20 -8.76 1.93
C ALA A 16 1.01 -7.85 2.13
N VAL A 17 1.26 -7.47 3.37
CA VAL A 17 2.41 -6.66 3.75
C VAL A 17 3.59 -7.59 4.05
N VAL A 18 4.68 -7.42 3.30
CA VAL A 18 5.90 -8.22 3.44
C VAL A 18 7.04 -7.35 3.95
N ARG A 19 7.50 -7.67 5.13
CA ARG A 19 8.69 -7.10 5.75
C ARG A 19 9.82 -8.13 5.65
N ALA A 20 10.59 -8.06 4.58
CA ALA A 20 11.62 -9.03 4.28
C ALA A 20 12.88 -8.81 5.13
N LYS A 21 13.52 -9.89 5.56
CA LYS A 21 14.83 -9.82 6.20
C LYS A 21 15.95 -9.59 5.19
N ASN A 22 15.88 -10.29 4.08
CA ASN A 22 16.80 -10.19 2.95
C ASN A 22 16.09 -10.63 1.65
N TYR A 23 16.79 -10.59 0.52
CA TYR A 23 16.21 -10.94 -0.78
C TYR A 23 15.75 -12.40 -0.86
N GLU A 24 16.53 -13.33 -0.36
CA GLU A 24 16.19 -14.76 -0.44
C GLU A 24 14.94 -15.10 0.36
N GLN A 25 14.89 -14.67 1.62
CA GLN A 25 13.74 -14.89 2.48
C GLN A 25 12.51 -14.14 1.96
N GLY A 26 12.68 -12.89 1.54
CA GLY A 26 11.60 -12.08 0.99
C GLY A 26 10.98 -12.69 -0.25
N GLU A 27 11.79 -13.20 -1.19
CA GLU A 27 11.31 -13.86 -2.42
C GLU A 27 10.49 -15.11 -2.10
N LYS A 28 10.97 -15.96 -1.19
CA LYS A 28 10.23 -17.16 -0.75
C LYS A 28 8.87 -16.81 -0.13
N VAL A 29 8.83 -15.75 0.68
CA VAL A 29 7.58 -15.29 1.30
C VAL A 29 6.61 -14.74 0.24
N VAL A 30 7.08 -13.90 -0.68
CA VAL A 30 6.26 -13.36 -1.77
C VAL A 30 5.68 -14.48 -2.62
N ASP A 31 6.53 -15.43 -3.06
CA ASP A 31 6.09 -16.56 -3.89
C ASP A 31 5.02 -17.41 -3.18
N ALA A 32 5.20 -17.69 -1.89
CA ALA A 32 4.23 -18.44 -1.11
C ALA A 32 2.89 -17.71 -0.94
N ILE A 33 2.91 -16.39 -0.77
CA ILE A 33 1.71 -15.56 -0.67
C ILE A 33 0.94 -15.58 -1.99
N ILE A 34 1.64 -15.43 -3.11
CA ILE A 34 1.06 -15.46 -4.45
C ILE A 34 0.47 -16.85 -4.77
N GLU A 35 1.19 -17.92 -4.42
CA GLU A 35 0.70 -19.29 -4.56
C GLU A 35 -0.56 -19.51 -3.71
N GLY A 36 -0.64 -18.86 -2.55
CA GLY A 36 -1.83 -18.86 -1.69
C GLY A 36 -3.01 -18.02 -2.22
N GLY A 37 -2.86 -17.33 -3.33
CA GLY A 37 -3.95 -16.61 -4.02
C GLY A 37 -4.07 -15.12 -3.71
N ILE A 38 -3.11 -14.51 -3.00
CA ILE A 38 -3.08 -13.06 -2.79
C ILE A 38 -2.25 -12.41 -3.90
N ASN A 39 -2.84 -11.47 -4.62
CA ASN A 39 -2.23 -10.83 -5.79
C ASN A 39 -1.59 -9.47 -5.51
N PHE A 40 -2.03 -8.76 -4.47
CA PHE A 40 -1.47 -7.48 -4.06
C PHE A 40 -0.41 -7.68 -2.99
N ILE A 41 0.82 -7.31 -3.29
CA ILE A 41 1.97 -7.46 -2.41
C ILE A 41 2.56 -6.09 -2.11
N GLU A 42 2.65 -5.73 -0.84
CA GLU A 42 3.28 -4.51 -0.34
C GLU A 42 4.65 -4.84 0.24
N LEU A 43 5.71 -4.44 -0.45
CA LEU A 43 7.09 -4.62 0.01
C LEU A 43 7.53 -3.38 0.80
N THR A 44 7.85 -3.55 2.07
CA THR A 44 8.16 -2.40 2.94
C THR A 44 9.61 -1.93 2.79
N MET A 45 9.84 -0.62 3.01
CA MET A 45 11.17 -0.02 3.01
C MET A 45 12.04 -0.48 4.20
N THR A 46 11.46 -1.19 5.16
CA THR A 46 12.20 -1.78 6.28
C THR A 46 12.67 -3.18 5.91
N MET A 47 13.96 -3.34 5.65
CA MET A 47 14.64 -4.59 5.37
C MET A 47 15.91 -4.67 6.23
N ASP A 48 16.16 -5.83 6.84
CA ASP A 48 17.29 -5.97 7.78
C ASP A 48 18.64 -6.02 7.04
N ASP A 49 18.69 -6.72 5.91
CA ASP A 49 19.88 -6.88 5.09
C ASP A 49 19.51 -6.81 3.61
N GLY A 50 20.00 -5.79 2.95
CA GLY A 50 19.78 -5.55 1.53
C GLY A 50 19.19 -4.18 1.21
N ASP A 51 18.97 -3.96 -0.08
CA ASP A 51 18.33 -2.75 -0.62
C ASP A 51 16.84 -3.01 -0.88
N PRO A 52 15.93 -2.38 -0.13
CA PRO A 52 14.49 -2.58 -0.32
C PRO A 52 13.99 -2.10 -1.69
N VAL A 53 14.57 -1.06 -2.26
CA VAL A 53 14.22 -0.58 -3.62
C VAL A 53 14.68 -1.58 -4.67
N GLY A 54 15.88 -2.14 -4.53
CA GLY A 54 16.38 -3.22 -5.39
C GLY A 54 15.53 -4.48 -5.29
N PHE A 55 15.00 -4.80 -4.11
CA PHE A 55 14.08 -5.92 -3.92
C PHE A 55 12.74 -5.69 -4.63
N ILE A 56 12.19 -4.48 -4.58
CA ILE A 56 10.99 -4.12 -5.36
C ILE A 56 11.26 -4.35 -6.84
N LYS A 57 12.41 -3.88 -7.36
CA LYS A 57 12.76 -4.08 -8.76
C LYS A 57 12.83 -5.56 -9.12
N LYS A 58 13.47 -6.37 -8.29
CA LYS A 58 13.57 -7.82 -8.49
C LYS A 58 12.19 -8.48 -8.58
N MET A 59 11.28 -8.16 -7.66
CA MET A 59 9.93 -8.74 -7.66
C MET A 59 9.07 -8.21 -8.79
N ALA A 60 9.14 -6.92 -9.10
CA ALA A 60 8.45 -6.33 -10.23
C ALA A 60 8.88 -6.96 -11.57
N ASP A 61 10.17 -7.19 -11.76
CA ASP A 61 10.72 -7.83 -12.96
C ASP A 61 10.30 -9.32 -13.04
N LYS A 62 10.31 -10.02 -11.90
CA LYS A 62 9.91 -11.44 -11.83
C LYS A 62 8.46 -11.66 -12.27
N TYR A 63 7.57 -10.78 -11.87
CA TYR A 63 6.13 -10.93 -12.09
C TYR A 63 5.56 -10.03 -13.19
N LYS A 64 6.42 -9.37 -14.00
CA LYS A 64 6.02 -8.39 -15.03
C LYS A 64 5.04 -8.93 -16.08
N ASP A 65 5.13 -10.22 -16.37
CA ASP A 65 4.30 -10.88 -17.40
C ASP A 65 3.02 -11.53 -16.80
N ASN A 66 2.77 -11.33 -15.52
CA ASN A 66 1.57 -11.79 -14.82
C ASN A 66 0.70 -10.61 -14.40
N ASP A 67 -0.30 -10.30 -15.22
CA ASP A 67 -1.19 -9.15 -15.02
C ASP A 67 -2.01 -9.23 -13.72
N LYS A 68 -2.08 -10.39 -13.09
CA LYS A 68 -2.79 -10.56 -11.82
C LYS A 68 -2.00 -10.02 -10.64
N ILE A 69 -0.67 -10.08 -10.71
CA ILE A 69 0.20 -9.71 -9.60
C ILE A 69 0.48 -8.21 -9.63
N VAL A 70 0.29 -7.56 -8.51
CA VAL A 70 0.53 -6.12 -8.33
C VAL A 70 1.51 -5.93 -7.18
N ILE A 71 2.72 -5.47 -7.51
CA ILE A 71 3.77 -5.18 -6.55
C ILE A 71 3.72 -3.70 -6.17
N GLY A 72 3.65 -3.40 -4.90
CA GLY A 72 3.69 -2.05 -4.35
C GLY A 72 4.78 -1.89 -3.30
N ALA A 73 5.03 -0.65 -2.93
CA ALA A 73 5.98 -0.27 -1.88
C ALA A 73 5.26 0.25 -0.65
N GLY A 74 5.66 -0.21 0.52
CA GLY A 74 5.13 0.24 1.80
C GLY A 74 6.18 0.88 2.70
N THR A 75 5.73 1.53 3.75
CA THR A 75 6.56 2.30 4.66
C THR A 75 7.35 3.41 3.94
N VAL A 76 6.72 4.00 2.92
CA VAL A 76 7.28 5.10 2.14
C VAL A 76 6.92 6.40 2.84
N LEU A 77 7.91 7.14 3.36
CA LEU A 77 7.71 8.28 4.24
C LEU A 77 7.89 9.64 3.54
N ASP A 78 8.40 9.65 2.32
CA ASP A 78 8.79 10.86 1.59
C ASP A 78 8.61 10.71 0.08
N PRO A 79 8.52 11.82 -0.67
CA PRO A 79 8.37 11.79 -2.12
C PRO A 79 9.59 11.24 -2.86
N GLU A 80 10.80 11.43 -2.34
CA GLU A 80 12.04 10.94 -2.95
C GLU A 80 12.05 9.41 -2.96
N THR A 81 11.73 8.80 -1.83
CA THR A 81 11.60 7.33 -1.72
C THR A 81 10.46 6.81 -2.59
N ALA A 82 9.33 7.50 -2.63
CA ALA A 82 8.22 7.14 -3.52
C ALA A 82 8.66 7.14 -4.99
N ARG A 83 9.41 8.17 -5.42
CA ARG A 83 9.94 8.23 -6.80
C ARG A 83 10.88 7.07 -7.11
N ALA A 84 11.79 6.74 -6.20
CA ALA A 84 12.70 5.60 -6.34
C ALA A 84 11.94 4.28 -6.50
N CYS A 85 10.92 4.04 -5.66
CA CYS A 85 10.06 2.86 -5.74
C CYS A 85 9.29 2.77 -7.06
N ILE A 86 8.76 3.90 -7.56
CA ILE A 86 8.07 3.95 -8.85
C ILE A 86 9.01 3.60 -10.01
N LEU A 87 10.24 4.11 -9.98
CA LEU A 87 11.27 3.78 -10.97
C LEU A 87 11.68 2.30 -10.92
N ALA A 88 11.67 1.71 -9.73
CA ALA A 88 11.93 0.29 -9.53
C ALA A 88 10.78 -0.63 -10.00
N GLY A 89 9.61 -0.07 -10.31
CA GLY A 89 8.46 -0.82 -10.83
C GLY A 89 7.27 -0.95 -9.88
N ALA A 90 7.28 -0.26 -8.72
CA ALA A 90 6.13 -0.25 -7.83
C ALA A 90 4.88 0.30 -8.54
N ASN A 91 3.77 -0.43 -8.43
CA ASN A 91 2.50 -0.06 -9.05
C ASN A 91 1.57 0.71 -8.12
N TYR A 92 1.85 0.72 -6.84
CA TYR A 92 1.19 1.54 -5.82
C TYR A 92 2.15 1.82 -4.66
N ILE A 93 1.87 2.87 -3.91
CA ILE A 93 2.68 3.34 -2.78
C ILE A 93 1.81 3.38 -1.54
N VAL A 94 2.35 2.92 -0.41
CA VAL A 94 1.67 2.93 0.90
C VAL A 94 2.56 3.59 1.94
N SER A 95 1.96 4.38 2.80
CA SER A 95 2.65 5.03 3.92
C SER A 95 1.92 4.78 5.25
N PRO A 96 2.64 4.71 6.36
CA PRO A 96 2.01 4.66 7.69
C PRO A 96 1.43 6.01 8.13
N GLY A 97 1.78 7.10 7.47
CA GLY A 97 1.36 8.45 7.81
C GLY A 97 0.99 9.27 6.58
N LEU A 98 0.53 10.50 6.83
CA LEU A 98 0.12 11.43 5.80
C LEU A 98 1.28 12.35 5.39
N ASN A 99 1.63 12.33 4.11
CA ASN A 99 2.52 13.29 3.49
C ASN A 99 1.91 13.76 2.17
N VAL A 100 1.45 15.00 2.13
CA VAL A 100 0.74 15.59 0.98
C VAL A 100 1.63 15.64 -0.27
N GLU A 101 2.92 15.92 -0.10
CA GLU A 101 3.85 15.99 -1.24
C GLU A 101 4.08 14.61 -1.88
N THR A 102 4.07 13.55 -1.08
CA THR A 102 4.12 12.18 -1.61
C THR A 102 2.86 11.85 -2.43
N ILE A 103 1.67 12.26 -1.97
CA ILE A 103 0.42 12.09 -2.73
C ILE A 103 0.50 12.82 -4.06
N LYS A 104 0.93 14.09 -4.07
CA LYS A 104 1.09 14.90 -5.28
C LYS A 104 2.09 14.28 -6.26
N LEU A 105 3.22 13.80 -5.76
CA LEU A 105 4.22 13.11 -6.58
C LEU A 105 3.62 11.88 -7.25
N CYS A 106 2.97 11.01 -6.49
CA CYS A 106 2.35 9.78 -7.01
C CYS A 106 1.28 10.09 -8.06
N ASN A 107 0.45 11.12 -7.83
CA ASN A 107 -0.53 11.59 -8.79
C ASN A 107 0.11 12.05 -10.11
N ARG A 108 1.25 12.74 -10.05
CA ARG A 108 2.02 13.17 -11.25
C ARG A 108 2.40 11.99 -12.14
N TYR A 109 2.76 10.86 -11.53
CA TYR A 109 3.16 9.65 -12.25
C TYR A 109 2.03 8.63 -12.46
N ARG A 110 0.80 8.99 -12.07
CA ARG A 110 -0.40 8.13 -12.18
C ARG A 110 -0.21 6.80 -11.47
N VAL A 111 0.30 6.86 -10.24
CA VAL A 111 0.46 5.72 -9.33
C VAL A 111 -0.43 5.94 -8.11
N PRO A 112 -1.27 4.96 -7.71
CA PRO A 112 -2.05 5.09 -6.49
C PRO A 112 -1.15 5.25 -5.26
N MET A 113 -1.53 6.17 -4.37
CA MET A 113 -0.87 6.37 -3.09
C MET A 113 -1.90 6.24 -1.98
N LEU A 114 -1.62 5.37 -1.00
CA LEU A 114 -2.48 5.04 0.12
C LEU A 114 -1.83 5.58 1.41
N PRO A 115 -2.11 6.83 1.80
CA PRO A 115 -1.55 7.43 3.01
C PRO A 115 -2.22 6.86 4.25
N GLY A 116 -1.45 6.67 5.33
CA GLY A 116 -1.96 6.31 6.64
C GLY A 116 -2.56 7.49 7.36
N VAL A 117 -3.74 7.31 7.92
CA VAL A 117 -4.42 8.31 8.75
C VAL A 117 -5.00 7.66 10.01
N MET A 118 -5.18 8.46 11.04
CA MET A 118 -5.76 8.04 12.31
C MET A 118 -6.97 8.91 12.69
N THR A 119 -7.17 10.03 12.01
CA THR A 119 -8.21 11.02 12.30
C THR A 119 -9.00 11.41 11.05
N PRO A 120 -10.27 11.88 11.20
CA PRO A 120 -11.03 12.44 10.09
C PRO A 120 -10.35 13.64 9.44
N SER A 121 -9.68 14.50 10.20
CA SER A 121 -8.97 15.67 9.66
C SER A 121 -7.86 15.27 8.70
N GLU A 122 -7.07 14.25 9.05
CA GLU A 122 -6.04 13.70 8.17
C GLU A 122 -6.66 13.08 6.90
N ALA A 123 -7.79 12.37 7.04
CA ALA A 123 -8.51 11.80 5.91
C ALA A 123 -9.00 12.87 4.93
N ILE A 124 -9.56 13.97 5.44
CA ILE A 124 -9.99 15.10 4.61
C ILE A 124 -8.79 15.70 3.86
N THR A 125 -7.69 15.96 4.55
CA THR A 125 -6.46 16.47 3.93
C THR A 125 -5.93 15.53 2.84
N ALA A 126 -5.96 14.22 3.08
CA ALA A 126 -5.55 13.23 2.07
C ALA A 126 -6.46 13.27 0.82
N MET A 127 -7.78 13.38 1.00
CA MET A 127 -8.72 13.50 -0.10
C MET A 127 -8.51 14.78 -0.90
N GLU A 128 -8.33 15.92 -0.25
CA GLU A 128 -8.05 17.20 -0.89
C GLU A 128 -6.76 17.19 -1.70
N ALA A 129 -5.75 16.41 -1.24
CA ALA A 129 -4.51 16.19 -1.99
C ALA A 129 -4.67 15.25 -3.20
N GLY A 130 -5.84 14.61 -3.37
CA GLY A 130 -6.15 13.74 -4.50
C GLY A 130 -5.87 12.25 -4.25
N CYS A 131 -5.94 11.80 -3.00
CA CYS A 131 -5.84 10.40 -2.64
C CYS A 131 -7.15 9.66 -2.96
N ASP A 132 -7.07 8.46 -3.54
CA ASP A 132 -8.24 7.65 -3.90
C ASP A 132 -8.62 6.63 -2.82
N VAL A 133 -7.63 6.06 -2.13
CA VAL A 133 -7.82 5.10 -1.04
C VAL A 133 -6.98 5.52 0.14
N ILE A 134 -7.57 5.52 1.32
CA ILE A 134 -6.95 5.98 2.56
C ILE A 134 -6.72 4.78 3.48
N LYS A 135 -5.49 4.60 3.91
CA LYS A 135 -5.13 3.59 4.90
C LYS A 135 -5.47 4.10 6.31
N ILE A 136 -6.23 3.31 7.06
CA ILE A 136 -6.42 3.54 8.49
C ILE A 136 -5.36 2.75 9.25
N PHE A 137 -4.49 3.42 9.97
CA PHE A 137 -3.33 2.86 10.65
C PHE A 137 -3.02 3.58 11.97
N PRO A 138 -2.66 2.87 13.06
CA PRO A 138 -2.66 1.41 13.22
C PRO A 138 -4.08 0.85 13.43
N GLY A 139 -4.47 -0.13 12.63
CA GLY A 139 -5.81 -0.70 12.64
C GLY A 139 -6.20 -1.38 13.96
N ASN A 140 -5.25 -1.99 14.66
CA ASN A 140 -5.47 -2.61 15.97
C ASN A 140 -5.77 -1.60 17.09
N ILE A 141 -5.28 -0.35 16.96
CA ILE A 141 -5.54 0.72 17.94
C ILE A 141 -6.88 1.38 17.63
N VAL A 142 -7.13 1.69 16.37
CA VAL A 142 -8.35 2.40 15.93
C VAL A 142 -9.57 1.45 15.97
N GLY A 143 -9.36 0.17 15.69
CA GLY A 143 -10.38 -0.86 15.73
C GLY A 143 -11.29 -0.90 14.48
N PRO A 144 -12.08 -1.98 14.32
CA PRO A 144 -12.92 -2.17 13.13
C PRO A 144 -14.08 -1.17 13.02
N ALA A 145 -14.56 -0.66 14.14
CA ALA A 145 -15.62 0.37 14.17
C ALA A 145 -15.18 1.71 13.56
N ALA A 146 -13.87 1.95 13.44
CA ALA A 146 -13.34 3.17 12.87
C ALA A 146 -13.81 3.43 11.44
N ILE A 147 -13.90 2.38 10.61
CA ILE A 147 -14.36 2.53 9.21
C ILE A 147 -15.76 3.10 9.17
N SER A 148 -16.69 2.57 9.96
CA SER A 148 -18.06 3.08 10.04
C SER A 148 -18.10 4.53 10.58
N SER A 149 -17.26 4.82 11.57
CA SER A 149 -17.15 6.16 12.15
C SER A 149 -16.60 7.18 11.15
N PHE A 150 -15.60 6.82 10.33
CA PHE A 150 -15.09 7.66 9.25
C PHE A 150 -16.12 7.85 8.14
N LYS A 151 -16.84 6.78 7.76
CA LYS A 151 -17.84 6.84 6.69
C LYS A 151 -19.09 7.64 7.06
N GLY A 152 -19.35 7.87 8.33
CA GLY A 152 -20.42 8.78 8.76
C GLY A 152 -20.29 10.17 8.13
N PRO A 153 -19.24 10.95 8.47
CA PRO A 153 -19.00 12.26 7.88
C PRO A 153 -18.41 12.22 6.47
N LEU A 154 -17.78 11.12 6.05
CA LEU A 154 -17.05 10.96 4.78
C LEU A 154 -17.56 9.75 3.98
N PRO A 155 -18.85 9.71 3.58
CA PRO A 155 -19.42 8.53 2.93
C PRO A 155 -18.79 8.23 1.56
N GLN A 156 -18.20 9.22 0.90
CA GLN A 156 -17.47 9.09 -0.36
C GLN A 156 -16.06 8.49 -0.20
N GLY A 157 -15.54 8.38 1.04
CA GLY A 157 -14.19 7.89 1.31
C GLY A 157 -14.07 6.38 1.09
N GLU A 158 -12.94 5.97 0.52
CA GLU A 158 -12.54 4.57 0.41
C GLU A 158 -11.42 4.30 1.43
N PHE A 159 -11.68 3.37 2.36
CA PHE A 159 -10.78 3.12 3.49
C PHE A 159 -10.28 1.68 3.51
N MET A 160 -8.99 1.51 3.83
CA MET A 160 -8.33 0.23 3.98
C MET A 160 -7.65 0.15 5.35
N PRO A 161 -8.14 -0.67 6.29
CA PRO A 161 -7.49 -0.84 7.58
C PRO A 161 -6.20 -1.66 7.41
N SER A 162 -5.17 -1.31 8.16
CA SER A 162 -3.89 -2.00 8.17
C SER A 162 -3.27 -1.96 9.57
N GLY A 163 -2.46 -2.99 9.89
CA GLY A 163 -1.81 -3.14 11.19
C GLY A 163 -2.68 -3.88 12.20
N GLY A 164 -2.33 -5.15 12.45
CA GLY A 164 -3.02 -6.00 13.43
C GLY A 164 -4.43 -6.43 13.01
N VAL A 165 -4.76 -6.36 11.73
CA VAL A 165 -6.04 -6.81 11.17
C VAL A 165 -6.04 -8.33 11.06
N GLY A 166 -6.96 -9.00 11.74
CA GLY A 166 -7.08 -10.47 11.75
C GLY A 166 -8.52 -10.95 11.54
N ARG A 167 -8.69 -12.26 11.42
CA ARG A 167 -10.01 -12.89 11.18
C ARG A 167 -11.10 -12.53 12.19
N ARG A 168 -10.73 -12.13 13.41
CA ARG A 168 -11.67 -11.76 14.47
C ARG A 168 -12.21 -10.34 14.35
N GLN A 169 -11.75 -9.57 13.36
CA GLN A 169 -12.10 -8.17 13.14
C GLN A 169 -12.88 -7.93 11.82
N ARG A 170 -13.41 -9.00 11.25
CA ARG A 170 -14.26 -8.95 10.06
C ARG A 170 -15.72 -8.70 10.44
#